data_037bed46762e766da94a5ef21cbde20f
#
_entry.id   037bed46762e766da94a5ef21cbde20f
#
_cell.length_a   1.000
_cell.length_b   1.000
_cell.length_c   1.000
_cell.angle_alpha   90.00
_cell.angle_beta   90.00
_cell.angle_gamma   90.00
#
_symmetry.space_group_name_H-M   'P 1'
#
loop_
_entity.id
_entity.type
_entity.pdbx_description
1 polymer ?
#
loop_
_entity_poly.entity_id
_entity_poly.type
_entity_poly.pdbx_seq_one_letter_code
_entity_poly.pdbx_strand_id
1 'polypeptide(L)'
;MTNTEQTKKKKIQDVVTVFLTLGGKVLVLKRSDKVRTYKGHWAGVSGYLESADPLKQAYEEMFEEMGLDREDVSLVKMGKPLEVVDPVEEHTWRVHPFLFAVQSPDKIRLDWENVDMRWVFPEEIVQLQTVPALKEALERVIEDG
;
A
#
# COMPACT_ATOMS: atom_id res chain seq x y z
N MET A 1 32.48 -6.14 19.18
CA MET A 1 32.13 -6.41 19.02
C MET A 1 31.20 -6.49 18.23
N THR A 2 30.97 -7.07 17.70
CA THR A 2 30.10 -7.31 16.87
C THR A 2 28.80 -7.15 17.34
N ASN A 3 28.56 -7.13 18.53
CA ASN A 3 27.31 -7.01 18.96
C ASN A 3 26.69 -5.77 18.61
N THR A 4 27.34 -4.72 18.45
CA THR A 4 26.77 -3.49 18.10
C THR A 4 26.11 -3.55 16.83
N GLU A 5 26.62 -4.24 15.89
CA GLU A 5 25.95 -4.35 14.69
C GLU A 5 24.78 -5.13 14.79
N GLN A 6 24.76 -6.11 15.59
CA GLN A 6 23.59 -6.89 15.70
C GLN A 6 22.54 -6.14 16.38
N THR A 7 22.85 -5.35 17.31
CA THR A 7 21.81 -4.63 17.98
C THR A 7 21.29 -3.53 17.10
N LYS A 8 22.02 -3.18 16.07
CA LYS A 8 21.48 -2.24 15.19
C LYS A 8 20.86 -2.86 14.04
N LYS A 9 20.55 -4.15 14.07
CA LYS A 9 19.88 -4.76 13.04
C LYS A 9 18.73 -4.04 12.67
N LYS A 10 18.34 -3.94 11.49
CA LYS A 10 17.19 -3.28 11.04
C LYS A 10 16.01 -3.79 11.66
N LYS A 11 15.15 -2.97 12.09
CA LYS A 11 13.88 -3.39 12.56
C LYS A 11 13.03 -3.66 11.39
N ILE A 12 12.28 -4.70 11.42
CA ILE A 12 11.32 -5.03 10.38
C ILE A 12 9.96 -4.64 10.87
N GLN A 13 9.30 -3.77 10.13
CA GLN A 13 7.98 -3.30 10.49
C GLN A 13 7.00 -3.82 9.47
N ASP A 14 5.93 -4.43 9.93
CA ASP A 14 4.92 -4.96 9.02
C ASP A 14 3.91 -3.89 8.64
N VAL A 15 3.60 -3.80 7.36
CA VAL A 15 2.61 -2.87 6.85
C VAL A 15 1.75 -3.57 5.83
N VAL A 16 0.53 -3.11 5.64
CA VAL A 16 -0.31 -3.59 4.55
C VAL A 16 -0.31 -2.54 3.46
N THR A 17 -0.40 -2.96 2.21
CA THR A 17 -0.59 -2.07 1.08
C THR A 17 -1.69 -2.64 0.23
N VAL A 18 -2.73 -1.85 0.03
CA VAL A 18 -3.93 -2.29 -0.65
C VAL A 18 -4.07 -1.56 -1.96
N PHE A 19 -4.30 -2.33 -3.02
CA PHE A 19 -4.62 -1.75 -4.32
C PHE A 19 -6.08 -2.08 -4.62
N LEU A 20 -6.78 -1.14 -5.21
CA LEU A 20 -8.14 -1.38 -5.69
C LEU A 20 -8.09 -1.48 -7.20
N THR A 21 -8.89 -2.35 -7.77
CA THR A 21 -8.95 -2.50 -9.22
C THR A 21 -10.38 -2.31 -9.72
N LEU A 22 -10.49 -1.75 -10.91
CA LEU A 22 -11.74 -1.56 -11.58
C LEU A 22 -11.45 -1.44 -13.07
N GLY A 23 -12.04 -2.31 -13.88
CA GLY A 23 -11.88 -2.22 -15.32
C GLY A 23 -10.45 -2.37 -15.81
N GLY A 24 -9.67 -3.20 -15.16
CA GLY A 24 -8.28 -3.42 -15.56
C GLY A 24 -7.30 -2.37 -15.07
N LYS A 25 -7.80 -1.35 -14.39
CA LYS A 25 -6.94 -0.30 -13.86
C LYS A 25 -6.81 -0.47 -12.37
N VAL A 26 -5.80 0.13 -11.81
CA VAL A 26 -5.60 0.14 -10.36
C VAL A 26 -5.56 1.57 -9.88
N LEU A 27 -5.98 1.76 -8.64
CA LEU A 27 -6.04 3.10 -8.06
C LEU A 27 -4.75 3.40 -7.32
N VAL A 28 -4.17 4.54 -7.61
CA VAL A 28 -3.03 5.04 -6.84
C VAL A 28 -3.42 6.38 -6.22
N LEU A 29 -2.90 6.65 -5.05
CA LEU A 29 -3.23 7.83 -4.29
C LEU A 29 -2.00 8.70 -4.13
N LYS A 30 -2.17 10.00 -4.25
CA LYS A 30 -1.05 10.92 -4.12
C LYS A 30 -0.99 11.39 -2.67
N ARG A 31 0.13 11.17 -2.04
CA ARG A 31 0.30 11.50 -0.62
C ARG A 31 0.33 13.01 -0.45
N SER A 32 -0.32 13.48 0.61
CA SER A 32 -0.42 14.92 0.86
C SER A 32 0.91 15.44 1.40
N ASP A 33 1.00 16.74 1.60
CA ASP A 33 2.18 17.33 2.20
C ASP A 33 2.09 17.33 3.72
N LYS A 34 1.03 16.74 4.30
CA LYS A 34 0.90 16.66 5.73
C LYS A 34 1.41 15.36 6.30
N VAL A 35 1.79 14.41 5.44
CA VAL A 35 2.36 13.16 5.92
C VAL A 35 3.85 13.37 6.20
N ARG A 36 4.45 12.44 6.94
CA ARG A 36 5.82 12.61 7.36
C ARG A 36 6.81 12.30 6.26
N THR A 37 6.54 11.32 5.42
CA THR A 37 7.51 10.89 4.42
C THR A 37 6.89 10.79 3.05
N TYR A 38 7.70 10.89 2.03
CA TYR A 38 7.31 10.70 0.64
C TYR A 38 6.12 11.55 0.21
N LYS A 39 6.16 12.83 0.62
CA LYS A 39 5.10 13.77 0.25
C LYS A 39 5.02 13.88 -1.26
N GLY A 40 3.82 13.88 -1.78
CA GLY A 40 3.59 14.03 -3.22
C GLY A 40 3.86 12.79 -4.05
N HIS A 41 4.30 11.70 -3.40
CA HIS A 41 4.52 10.45 -4.13
C HIS A 41 3.22 9.67 -4.24
N TRP A 42 3.14 8.82 -5.23
CA TRP A 42 1.96 7.97 -5.43
C TRP A 42 2.14 6.65 -4.69
N ALA A 43 1.05 6.16 -4.11
CA ALA A 43 1.08 4.98 -3.25
C ALA A 43 -0.25 4.24 -3.30
N GLY A 44 -0.30 3.05 -2.73
CA GLY A 44 -1.57 2.39 -2.45
C GLY A 44 -2.09 2.83 -1.10
N VAL A 45 -3.18 2.23 -0.65
CA VAL A 45 -3.68 2.45 0.69
C VAL A 45 -2.79 1.65 1.63
N SER A 46 -2.23 2.27 2.62
CA SER A 46 -1.24 1.61 3.47
C SER A 46 -1.40 1.95 4.93
N GLY A 47 -0.99 1.05 5.78
CA GLY A 47 -0.98 1.30 7.20
C GLY A 47 -0.16 0.27 7.93
N TYR A 48 0.23 0.58 9.15
CA TYR A 48 1.00 -0.35 9.97
C TYR A 48 0.11 -1.50 10.40
N LEU A 49 0.69 -2.68 10.48
CA LEU A 49 -0.04 -3.84 10.95
C LEU A 49 -0.10 -3.78 12.46
N GLU A 50 -1.30 -3.59 12.99
CA GLU A 50 -1.49 -3.45 14.41
C GLU A 50 -2.01 -4.71 15.08
N SER A 51 -2.29 -5.73 14.31
CA SER A 51 -2.72 -7.00 14.89
C SER A 51 -2.03 -8.09 14.09
N ALA A 52 -2.32 -9.33 14.40
CA ALA A 52 -1.69 -10.43 13.70
C ALA A 52 -2.35 -10.74 12.36
N ASP A 53 -3.39 -10.03 12.01
CA ASP A 53 -4.19 -10.36 10.82
C ASP A 53 -4.07 -9.28 9.75
N PRO A 54 -3.23 -9.48 8.73
CA PRO A 54 -3.08 -8.47 7.70
C PRO A 54 -4.36 -8.18 6.92
N LEU A 55 -5.20 -9.18 6.70
CA LEU A 55 -6.43 -8.94 5.96
C LEU A 55 -7.36 -8.02 6.73
N LYS A 56 -7.46 -8.23 8.04
CA LYS A 56 -8.28 -7.35 8.84
C LYS A 56 -7.75 -5.93 8.78
N GLN A 57 -6.43 -5.78 8.85
CA GLN A 57 -5.82 -4.47 8.77
C GLN A 57 -6.10 -3.81 7.42
N ALA A 58 -6.10 -4.61 6.34
CA ALA A 58 -6.39 -4.07 5.02
C ALA A 58 -7.79 -3.46 4.96
N TYR A 59 -8.77 -4.12 5.55
CA TYR A 59 -10.12 -3.60 5.56
C TYR A 59 -10.19 -2.30 6.40
N GLU A 60 -9.47 -2.28 7.52
CA GLU A 60 -9.49 -1.09 8.36
C GLU A 60 -8.88 0.11 7.64
N GLU A 61 -7.80 -0.11 6.92
CA GLU A 61 -7.18 0.98 6.20
C GLU A 61 -8.06 1.50 5.06
N MET A 62 -8.77 0.60 4.37
CA MET A 62 -9.69 1.04 3.32
C MET A 62 -10.81 1.88 3.90
N PHE A 63 -11.27 1.52 5.10
CA PHE A 63 -12.32 2.29 5.73
C PHE A 63 -11.79 3.66 6.15
N GLU A 64 -10.62 3.68 6.79
CA GLU A 64 -10.08 4.94 7.30
C GLU A 64 -9.63 5.89 6.22
N GLU A 65 -8.99 5.39 5.20
CA GLU A 65 -8.43 6.27 4.20
C GLU A 65 -9.38 6.56 3.04
N MET A 66 -10.37 5.72 2.81
CA MET A 66 -11.20 5.86 1.64
C MET A 66 -12.69 5.78 1.92
N GLY A 67 -13.08 5.46 3.14
CA GLY A 67 -14.50 5.38 3.48
C GLY A 67 -15.20 4.15 2.93
N LEU A 68 -14.45 3.11 2.57
CA LEU A 68 -15.06 1.92 2.00
C LEU A 68 -15.26 0.85 3.05
N ASP A 69 -16.46 0.26 3.08
CA ASP A 69 -16.79 -0.83 3.98
C ASP A 69 -16.50 -2.16 3.30
N ARG A 70 -16.57 -3.23 4.05
CA ARG A 70 -16.28 -4.55 3.49
C ARG A 70 -17.19 -4.90 2.34
N GLU A 71 -18.43 -4.46 2.37
CA GLU A 71 -19.35 -4.79 1.31
C GLU A 71 -19.10 -3.99 0.05
N ASP A 72 -18.26 -2.98 0.08
CA ASP A 72 -17.95 -2.18 -1.09
C ASP A 72 -16.85 -2.79 -1.94
N VAL A 73 -16.18 -3.81 -1.44
CA VAL A 73 -15.00 -4.37 -2.09
C VAL A 73 -15.03 -5.90 -2.05
N SER A 74 -14.29 -6.52 -2.92
CA SER A 74 -14.14 -7.98 -2.93
C SER A 74 -12.68 -8.32 -3.06
N LEU A 75 -12.19 -9.18 -2.21
CA LEU A 75 -10.78 -9.57 -2.25
C LEU A 75 -10.50 -10.34 -3.53
N VAL A 76 -9.54 -9.89 -4.31
CA VAL A 76 -9.11 -10.56 -5.51
C VAL A 76 -7.89 -11.41 -5.22
N LYS A 77 -6.91 -10.85 -4.53
CA LYS A 77 -5.70 -11.60 -4.24
C LYS A 77 -4.97 -11.05 -3.04
N MET A 78 -4.43 -11.95 -2.25
CA MET A 78 -3.56 -11.61 -1.16
C MET A 78 -2.20 -12.10 -1.60
N GLY A 79 -1.26 -11.20 -1.82
CA GLY A 79 0.05 -11.56 -2.33
C GLY A 79 1.00 -11.97 -1.24
N LYS A 80 2.11 -12.58 -1.63
CA LYS A 80 3.13 -12.93 -0.66
C LYS A 80 3.81 -11.68 -0.18
N PRO A 81 4.14 -11.60 1.10
CA PRO A 81 4.84 -10.41 1.60
C PRO A 81 6.20 -10.23 0.97
N LEU A 82 6.65 -9.01 0.91
CA LEU A 82 7.98 -8.71 0.42
C LEU A 82 8.66 -7.74 1.38
N GLU A 83 9.99 -7.85 1.48
CA GLU A 83 10.74 -6.96 2.34
C GLU A 83 11.36 -5.87 1.51
N VAL A 84 11.24 -4.65 1.99
CA VAL A 84 11.71 -3.47 1.30
C VAL A 84 12.57 -2.67 2.23
N VAL A 85 13.79 -2.38 1.82
CA VAL A 85 14.67 -1.53 2.62
C VAL A 85 14.42 -0.10 2.18
N ASP A 86 14.01 0.73 3.12
CA ASP A 86 13.71 2.12 2.81
C ASP A 86 14.99 2.90 2.98
N PRO A 87 15.56 3.45 1.92
CA PRO A 87 16.83 4.15 2.02
C PRO A 87 16.74 5.45 2.78
N VAL A 88 15.56 6.05 2.85
CA VAL A 88 15.41 7.30 3.54
C VAL A 88 15.26 7.09 5.03
N GLU A 89 14.43 6.12 5.43
CA GLU A 89 14.16 5.91 6.83
C GLU A 89 15.08 4.89 7.46
N GLU A 90 15.92 4.25 6.68
CA GLU A 90 16.81 3.22 7.20
C GLU A 90 16.05 2.14 7.94
N HIS A 91 14.97 1.70 7.36
CA HIS A 91 14.04 0.79 7.97
C HIS A 91 13.77 -0.32 6.98
N THR A 92 13.43 -1.45 7.42
CA THR A 92 12.96 -2.54 6.55
C THR A 92 11.48 -2.72 6.77
N TRP A 93 10.72 -2.64 5.70
CA TRP A 93 9.30 -2.85 5.75
C TRP A 93 9.00 -4.25 5.25
N ARG A 94 8.10 -4.96 5.94
CA ARG A 94 7.57 -6.20 5.37
C ARG A 94 6.19 -5.82 4.89
N VAL A 95 6.02 -5.78 3.58
CA VAL A 95 4.81 -5.29 2.96
C VAL A 95 3.89 -6.46 2.64
N HIS A 96 2.65 -6.40 3.13
CA HIS A 96 1.64 -7.41 2.86
C HIS A 96 0.69 -6.83 1.81
N PRO A 97 0.81 -7.24 0.53
CA PRO A 97 0.05 -6.60 -0.54
C PRO A 97 -1.28 -7.29 -0.78
N PHE A 98 -2.29 -6.49 -1.08
CA PHE A 98 -3.63 -6.99 -1.35
C PHE A 98 -4.20 -6.32 -2.58
N LEU A 99 -5.04 -7.03 -3.31
CA LEU A 99 -5.80 -6.45 -4.40
C LEU A 99 -7.26 -6.71 -4.15
N PHE A 100 -8.07 -5.66 -4.17
CA PHE A 100 -9.51 -5.78 -4.01
C PHE A 100 -10.17 -5.15 -5.23
N ALA A 101 -11.27 -5.74 -5.67
CA ALA A 101 -12.11 -5.10 -6.69
C ALA A 101 -13.08 -4.19 -5.97
N VAL A 102 -13.31 -3.00 -6.50
CA VAL A 102 -14.22 -2.06 -5.88
C VAL A 102 -15.52 -2.05 -6.68
N GLN A 103 -16.66 -2.04 -5.97
CA GLN A 103 -17.94 -2.08 -6.62
C GLN A 103 -18.57 -0.72 -6.70
N SER A 104 -18.20 0.19 -5.84
CA SER A 104 -18.81 1.50 -5.80
C SER A 104 -17.74 2.57 -5.74
N PRO A 105 -17.08 2.85 -6.85
CA PRO A 105 -15.96 3.82 -6.82
C PRO A 105 -16.41 5.22 -6.42
N ASP A 106 -17.69 5.55 -6.62
CA ASP A 106 -18.18 6.85 -6.26
C ASP A 106 -18.20 7.05 -4.78
N LYS A 107 -18.09 6.00 -3.96
CA LYS A 107 -18.11 6.15 -2.53
C LYS A 107 -16.74 6.52 -1.98
N ILE A 108 -15.69 6.48 -2.81
CA ILE A 108 -14.35 6.76 -2.32
C ILE A 108 -14.22 8.19 -1.89
N ARG A 109 -13.73 8.42 -0.66
CA ARG A 109 -13.46 9.73 -0.16
C ARG A 109 -12.10 9.70 0.43
N LEU A 110 -11.23 10.61 0.05
CA LEU A 110 -9.86 10.64 0.55
C LEU A 110 -9.83 11.34 1.90
N ASP A 111 -8.95 10.88 2.79
CA ASP A 111 -8.75 11.55 4.06
C ASP A 111 -7.56 12.50 3.93
N TRP A 112 -7.05 12.96 5.06
CA TRP A 112 -6.01 13.98 5.06
C TRP A 112 -4.66 13.49 4.53
N GLU A 113 -4.48 12.19 4.46
CA GLU A 113 -3.20 11.65 4.04
C GLU A 113 -3.00 11.74 2.55
N ASN A 114 -4.05 11.84 1.79
CA ASN A 114 -3.96 11.82 0.33
C ASN A 114 -4.71 12.98 -0.29
N VAL A 115 -4.11 13.60 -1.31
CA VAL A 115 -4.71 14.77 -1.91
C VAL A 115 -5.26 14.52 -3.31
N ASP A 116 -4.97 13.37 -3.87
CA ASP A 116 -5.42 13.10 -5.23
C ASP A 116 -5.49 11.59 -5.43
N MET A 117 -6.20 11.16 -6.44
CA MET A 117 -6.25 9.76 -6.79
C MET A 117 -6.29 9.62 -8.30
N ARG A 118 -5.80 8.51 -8.79
CA ARG A 118 -5.75 8.29 -10.24
C ARG A 118 -5.89 6.82 -10.53
N TRP A 119 -6.72 6.49 -11.50
CA TRP A 119 -6.85 5.13 -11.99
C TRP A 119 -5.86 4.97 -13.14
N VAL A 120 -4.96 3.99 -13.04
CA VAL A 120 -3.94 3.79 -14.06
C VAL A 120 -3.89 2.32 -14.44
N PHE A 121 -3.45 2.03 -15.65
CA PHE A 121 -3.15 0.65 -15.98
C PHE A 121 -1.89 0.26 -15.23
N PRO A 122 -1.74 -0.99 -14.82
CA PRO A 122 -0.59 -1.37 -14.00
C PRO A 122 0.76 -0.99 -14.61
N GLU A 123 0.88 -1.07 -15.93
CA GLU A 123 2.15 -0.76 -16.56
C GLU A 123 2.48 0.71 -16.52
N GLU A 124 1.51 1.57 -16.22
CA GLU A 124 1.78 3.01 -16.16
C GLU A 124 2.44 3.41 -14.86
N ILE A 125 2.48 2.53 -13.88
CA ILE A 125 3.04 2.86 -12.58
C ILE A 125 4.51 3.27 -12.69
N VAL A 126 5.26 2.69 -13.64
CA VAL A 126 6.66 3.04 -13.77
C VAL A 126 6.87 4.47 -14.20
N GLN A 127 5.84 5.14 -14.67
CA GLN A 127 5.96 6.52 -15.09
C GLN A 127 5.66 7.51 -13.97
N LEU A 128 5.27 7.01 -12.81
CA LEU A 128 4.91 7.87 -11.69
C LEU A 128 6.01 7.88 -10.65
N GLN A 129 6.09 8.96 -9.90
CA GLN A 129 7.00 9.00 -8.77
C GLN A 129 6.31 8.34 -7.60
N THR A 130 6.68 7.12 -7.29
CA THR A 130 5.98 6.33 -6.29
C THR A 130 6.80 6.16 -5.04
N VAL A 131 6.14 5.72 -3.98
CA VAL A 131 6.85 5.28 -2.78
C VAL A 131 7.68 4.04 -3.14
N PRO A 132 8.70 3.72 -2.35
CA PRO A 132 9.58 2.59 -2.70
C PRO A 132 8.83 1.29 -2.85
N ALA A 133 9.17 0.54 -3.88
CA ALA A 133 8.67 -0.81 -4.13
C ALA A 133 7.18 -0.93 -4.41
N LEU A 134 6.53 0.17 -4.78
CA LEU A 134 5.10 0.08 -5.11
C LEU A 134 4.87 -0.84 -6.30
N LYS A 135 5.72 -0.76 -7.32
CA LYS A 135 5.58 -1.61 -8.48
C LYS A 135 5.73 -3.06 -8.09
N GLU A 136 6.71 -3.36 -7.26
CA GLU A 136 6.96 -4.74 -6.85
C GLU A 136 5.80 -5.29 -6.01
N ALA A 137 5.21 -4.46 -5.17
CA ALA A 137 4.06 -4.88 -4.38
C ALA A 137 2.88 -5.16 -5.29
N LEU A 138 2.66 -4.32 -6.29
CA LEU A 138 1.56 -4.53 -7.21
C LEU A 138 1.77 -5.83 -8.00
N GLU A 139 2.99 -6.12 -8.38
CA GLU A 139 3.26 -7.32 -9.14
C GLU A 139 2.93 -8.59 -8.35
N ARG A 140 2.97 -8.52 -7.03
CA ARG A 140 2.63 -9.67 -6.21
C ARG A 140 1.15 -9.99 -6.22
N VAL A 141 0.32 -9.06 -6.66
CA VAL A 141 -1.13 -9.23 -6.61
C VAL A 141 -1.80 -9.23 -7.98
N ILE A 142 -1.13 -8.77 -9.04
CA ILE A 142 -1.77 -8.81 -10.32
C ILE A 142 -1.22 -9.87 -11.23
N GLU A 143 -0.05 -10.41 -10.98
CA GLU A 143 0.46 -11.33 -11.80
C GLU A 143 -0.03 -12.55 -11.68
N ASP A 144 -0.34 -13.21 -12.44
CA ASP A 144 -0.84 -14.37 -12.30
C ASP A 144 -0.49 -15.09 -13.12
N GLY A 145 -0.11 -14.93 -13.42
CA GLY A 145 0.24 -15.65 -14.25
C GLY A 145 -0.28 -16.17 -14.60
#